data_be0c24c92528b06eb7233e805c17eebc
#
_entry.id   be0c24c92528b06eb7233e805c17eebc
#
_cell.length_a   1.000
_cell.length_b   1.000
_cell.length_c   1.000
_cell.angle_alpha   90.00
_cell.angle_beta   90.00
_cell.angle_gamma   90.00
#
_symmetry.space_group_name_H-M   'P 1'
#
loop_
_entity.id
_entity.type
_entity.pdbx_description
1 polymer ?
#
loop_
_entity_poly.entity_id
_entity_poly.type
_entity_poly.pdbx_seq_one_letter_code
_entity_poly.pdbx_strand_id
1 'polypeptide(L)'
;MILRMGVALLGVALLPAACAPTPAHDATVVSRLDDMLVDESAVNAIMGPPPLTATHTYRALEQWPAGYSYSPADCLAVSGNAMASVYQGTRSGEMRGTLFTNDQTGTEVDEAVVAFDTAAHARDFVASTAGTWQRCSDEVLTITSAGRPPRTFTIDVPYAVGADEVTDCQSQSYKGWGTVHAMRADSDIVIDVRVTGEGLGDQAVRVVNAIVDHGRI
;
A
#
# COMPACT_ATOMS: atom_id res chain seq x y z
N MET A 1 13.68 78.17 -25.35
CA MET A 1 14.31 77.20 -24.44
C MET A 1 13.39 76.04 -24.38
N ILE A 2 13.62 75.05 -25.24
CA ILE A 2 12.72 73.86 -25.48
C ILE A 2 13.34 72.68 -24.79
N LEU A 3 12.68 72.15 -23.74
CA LEU A 3 13.10 70.99 -22.94
C LEU A 3 12.58 69.72 -23.62
N ARG A 4 13.47 68.85 -24.13
CA ARG A 4 13.14 67.55 -24.69
C ARG A 4 13.15 66.49 -23.58
N MET A 5 11.97 65.97 -23.23
CA MET A 5 11.80 64.79 -22.42
C MET A 5 12.09 63.51 -23.22
N GLY A 6 13.13 62.80 -22.82
CA GLY A 6 13.42 61.47 -23.37
C GLY A 6 12.63 60.42 -22.62
N VAL A 7 11.86 59.61 -23.35
CA VAL A 7 11.17 58.42 -22.79
C VAL A 7 12.11 57.22 -22.93
N ALA A 8 12.50 56.64 -21.78
CA ALA A 8 13.25 55.39 -21.74
C ALA A 8 12.26 54.24 -21.73
N LEU A 9 12.30 53.42 -22.80
CA LEU A 9 11.58 52.17 -22.89
C LEU A 9 12.36 51.07 -22.14
N LEU A 10 11.84 50.65 -20.99
CA LEU A 10 12.32 49.41 -20.33
C LEU A 10 11.75 48.18 -21.04
N GLY A 11 12.61 47.49 -21.78
CA GLY A 11 12.29 46.19 -22.36
C GLY A 11 12.27 45.08 -21.27
N VAL A 12 11.10 44.54 -20.98
CA VAL A 12 10.96 43.36 -20.13
C VAL A 12 11.31 42.11 -20.97
N ALA A 13 12.46 41.49 -20.73
CA ALA A 13 12.84 40.22 -21.31
C ALA A 13 12.05 39.11 -20.63
N LEU A 14 11.07 38.53 -21.33
CA LEU A 14 10.40 37.28 -20.95
C LEU A 14 11.37 36.11 -21.19
N LEU A 15 11.94 35.56 -20.11
CA LEU A 15 12.66 34.30 -20.16
C LEU A 15 11.64 33.15 -20.34
N PRO A 16 11.84 32.27 -21.32
CA PRO A 16 11.00 31.08 -21.42
C PRO A 16 11.25 30.19 -20.19
N ALA A 17 10.17 29.84 -19.47
CA ALA A 17 10.21 28.82 -18.45
C ALA A 17 10.57 27.49 -19.12
N ALA A 18 11.82 27.04 -18.96
CA ALA A 18 12.21 25.70 -19.34
C ALA A 18 11.39 24.72 -18.50
N CYS A 19 10.47 23.98 -19.12
CA CYS A 19 9.88 22.80 -18.53
C CYS A 19 11.02 21.85 -18.16
N ALA A 20 11.33 21.74 -16.85
CA ALA A 20 12.22 20.70 -16.39
C ALA A 20 11.60 19.34 -16.80
N PRO A 21 12.35 18.45 -17.45
CA PRO A 21 11.83 17.12 -17.76
C PRO A 21 11.47 16.47 -16.41
N THR A 22 10.24 15.95 -16.30
CA THR A 22 9.84 15.06 -15.21
C THR A 22 10.89 13.95 -15.18
N PRO A 23 11.49 13.64 -14.01
CA PRO A 23 12.45 12.55 -13.93
C PRO A 23 11.76 11.30 -14.50
N ALA A 24 12.32 10.74 -15.56
CA ALA A 24 11.91 9.44 -16.06
C ALA A 24 12.15 8.47 -14.89
N HIS A 25 11.08 7.87 -14.37
CA HIS A 25 11.21 6.79 -13.40
C HIS A 25 12.16 5.76 -14.01
N ASP A 26 13.19 5.39 -13.24
CA ASP A 26 14.24 4.53 -13.72
C ASP A 26 13.61 3.22 -14.22
N ALA A 27 13.78 2.90 -15.50
CA ALA A 27 13.25 1.67 -16.11
C ALA A 27 13.67 0.42 -15.33
N THR A 28 14.81 0.48 -14.62
CA THR A 28 15.32 -0.56 -13.74
C THR A 28 14.41 -0.79 -12.53
N VAL A 29 13.88 0.28 -11.92
CA VAL A 29 12.94 0.17 -10.77
C VAL A 29 11.64 -0.48 -11.24
N VAL A 30 11.10 -0.02 -12.37
CA VAL A 30 9.86 -0.57 -12.94
C VAL A 30 10.00 -2.07 -13.24
N SER A 31 11.09 -2.49 -13.88
CA SER A 31 11.36 -3.90 -14.17
C SER A 31 11.47 -4.72 -12.88
N ARG A 32 12.17 -4.20 -11.87
CA ARG A 32 12.31 -4.89 -10.58
C ARG A 32 10.95 -5.12 -9.90
N LEU A 33 10.06 -4.11 -9.90
CA LEU A 33 8.73 -4.27 -9.31
C LEU A 33 7.86 -5.30 -10.06
N ASP A 34 7.96 -5.34 -11.40
CA ASP A 34 7.22 -6.33 -12.20
C ASP A 34 7.66 -7.77 -11.90
N ASP A 35 8.92 -7.97 -11.50
CA ASP A 35 9.51 -9.29 -11.20
C ASP A 35 9.40 -9.69 -9.72
N MET A 36 8.94 -8.83 -8.82
CA MET A 36 8.91 -9.13 -7.38
C MET A 36 7.66 -9.87 -6.91
N LEU A 37 6.49 -9.58 -7.50
CA LEU A 37 5.24 -10.19 -7.07
C LEU A 37 5.26 -11.71 -7.29
N VAL A 38 4.64 -12.45 -6.39
CA VAL A 38 4.56 -13.89 -6.51
C VAL A 38 3.37 -14.29 -7.39
N ASP A 39 3.47 -15.44 -8.03
CA ASP A 39 2.43 -15.95 -8.91
C ASP A 39 1.29 -16.66 -8.13
N GLU A 40 0.22 -16.98 -8.84
CA GLU A 40 -0.94 -17.69 -8.32
C GLU A 40 -0.56 -19.04 -7.68
N SER A 41 0.45 -19.74 -8.22
CA SER A 41 0.91 -21.02 -7.68
C SER A 41 1.55 -20.85 -6.30
N ALA A 42 2.38 -19.83 -6.14
CA ALA A 42 3.04 -19.52 -4.86
C ALA A 42 2.02 -19.05 -3.80
N VAL A 43 1.08 -18.19 -4.18
CA VAL A 43 -0.01 -17.77 -3.29
C VAL A 43 -0.83 -18.99 -2.84
N ASN A 44 -1.22 -19.87 -3.76
CA ASN A 44 -2.01 -21.06 -3.44
C ASN A 44 -1.24 -22.09 -2.59
N ALA A 45 0.08 -22.17 -2.73
CA ALA A 45 0.92 -23.02 -1.85
C ALA A 45 0.93 -22.50 -0.40
N ILE A 46 0.75 -21.19 -0.20
CA ILE A 46 0.66 -20.55 1.12
C ILE A 46 -0.74 -20.70 1.71
N MET A 47 -1.77 -20.43 0.91
CA MET A 47 -3.16 -20.37 1.36
C MET A 47 -3.79 -21.75 1.52
N GLY A 48 -3.38 -22.72 0.71
CA GLY A 48 -4.03 -24.03 0.66
C GLY A 48 -5.38 -24.01 -0.08
N PRO A 49 -6.11 -25.14 -0.09
CA PRO A 49 -7.39 -25.24 -0.77
C PRO A 49 -8.52 -24.49 0.01
N PRO A 50 -9.53 -23.97 -0.69
CA PRO A 50 -9.70 -23.96 -2.14
C PRO A 50 -8.82 -22.89 -2.82
N PRO A 51 -8.44 -23.09 -4.10
CA PRO A 51 -7.50 -22.19 -4.76
C PRO A 51 -8.09 -20.80 -5.00
N LEU A 52 -7.22 -19.80 -4.98
CA LEU A 52 -7.49 -18.45 -5.43
C LEU A 52 -7.01 -18.26 -6.87
N THR A 53 -7.61 -17.31 -7.58
CA THR A 53 -7.19 -16.90 -8.92
C THR A 53 -6.89 -15.41 -8.94
N ALA A 54 -5.90 -14.99 -9.74
CA ALA A 54 -5.59 -13.58 -9.96
C ALA A 54 -6.75 -12.92 -10.71
N THR A 55 -7.41 -11.96 -10.08
CA THR A 55 -8.61 -11.30 -10.63
C THR A 55 -8.35 -9.84 -11.00
N HIS A 56 -7.34 -9.23 -10.44
CA HIS A 56 -7.01 -7.83 -10.71
C HIS A 56 -5.52 -7.58 -10.53
N THR A 57 -4.89 -6.92 -11.51
CA THR A 57 -3.54 -6.37 -11.39
C THR A 57 -3.59 -4.86 -11.51
N TYR A 58 -2.80 -4.16 -10.69
CA TYR A 58 -2.85 -2.71 -10.64
C TYR A 58 -1.45 -2.09 -10.54
N ARG A 59 -1.34 -0.83 -11.00
CA ARG A 59 -0.08 -0.09 -11.10
C ARG A 59 -0.17 1.31 -10.49
N ALA A 60 -1.20 1.54 -9.69
CA ALA A 60 -1.42 2.77 -8.96
C ALA A 60 -2.02 2.44 -7.60
N LEU A 61 -1.71 3.26 -6.59
CA LEU A 61 -2.28 3.12 -5.26
C LEU A 61 -3.80 3.15 -5.32
N GLU A 62 -4.42 2.23 -4.60
CA GLU A 62 -5.86 2.03 -4.60
C GLU A 62 -6.60 3.18 -3.91
N GLN A 63 -7.77 3.47 -4.45
CA GLN A 63 -8.72 4.42 -3.83
C GLN A 63 -9.92 3.65 -3.29
N TRP A 64 -10.37 4.01 -2.10
CA TRP A 64 -11.62 3.46 -1.63
C TRP A 64 -12.77 3.86 -2.55
N PRO A 65 -13.69 2.92 -2.87
CA PRO A 65 -14.86 3.25 -3.66
C PRO A 65 -15.69 4.35 -3.02
N ALA A 66 -16.28 5.23 -3.83
CA ALA A 66 -17.17 6.26 -3.36
C ALA A 66 -18.30 5.69 -2.51
N GLY A 67 -18.63 6.35 -1.40
CA GLY A 67 -19.68 5.90 -0.47
C GLY A 67 -19.22 4.91 0.60
N TYR A 68 -17.90 4.62 0.69
CA TYR A 68 -17.32 3.96 1.86
C TYR A 68 -16.88 4.99 2.90
N SER A 69 -17.06 4.66 4.16
CA SER A 69 -16.52 5.42 5.28
C SER A 69 -15.99 4.48 6.37
N TYR A 70 -15.06 4.98 7.16
CA TYR A 70 -14.34 4.23 8.20
C TYR A 70 -14.37 5.00 9.50
N SER A 71 -14.53 4.29 10.59
CA SER A 71 -14.48 4.88 11.92
C SER A 71 -13.82 3.91 12.90
N PRO A 72 -12.73 4.29 13.57
CA PRO A 72 -11.99 5.57 13.42
C PRO A 72 -11.31 5.68 12.05
N ALA A 73 -11.31 6.87 11.45
CA ALA A 73 -10.73 7.10 10.12
C ALA A 73 -9.22 6.83 10.08
N ASP A 74 -8.51 7.14 11.17
CA ASP A 74 -7.06 6.96 11.27
C ASP A 74 -6.65 5.47 11.30
N CYS A 75 -7.60 4.55 11.59
CA CYS A 75 -7.36 3.10 11.62
C CYS A 75 -7.59 2.42 10.27
N LEU A 76 -7.88 3.18 9.22
CA LEU A 76 -8.02 2.66 7.87
C LEU A 76 -6.77 1.88 7.41
N ALA A 77 -5.58 2.37 7.75
CA ALA A 77 -4.31 1.74 7.40
C ALA A 77 -4.17 0.29 7.87
N VAL A 78 -4.94 -0.13 8.89
CA VAL A 78 -4.90 -1.51 9.39
C VAL A 78 -5.53 -2.49 8.39
N SER A 79 -6.60 -2.09 7.68
CA SER A 79 -7.35 -2.99 6.81
C SER A 79 -7.22 -2.69 5.32
N GLY A 80 -6.52 -1.63 4.95
CA GLY A 80 -6.38 -1.20 3.56
C GLY A 80 -4.96 -1.43 3.03
N ASN A 81 -4.81 -2.29 2.03
CA ASN A 81 -3.55 -2.55 1.33
C ASN A 81 -3.31 -1.50 0.25
N ALA A 82 -2.07 -1.03 0.09
CA ALA A 82 -1.62 -0.11 -0.96
C ALA A 82 -2.55 1.10 -1.20
N MET A 83 -3.16 1.62 -0.12
CA MET A 83 -4.16 2.68 -0.21
C MET A 83 -3.53 4.06 -0.39
N ALA A 84 -3.98 4.82 -1.39
CA ALA A 84 -3.49 6.17 -1.66
C ALA A 84 -3.57 7.10 -0.44
N SER A 85 -4.61 6.98 0.39
CA SER A 85 -4.74 7.78 1.63
C SER A 85 -3.67 7.45 2.68
N VAL A 86 -3.15 6.22 2.71
CA VAL A 86 -2.08 5.79 3.62
C VAL A 86 -0.71 6.26 3.12
N TYR A 87 -0.50 6.23 1.81
CA TYR A 87 0.77 6.64 1.17
C TYR A 87 0.83 8.14 0.85
N GLN A 88 -0.24 8.90 1.08
CA GLN A 88 -0.31 10.32 0.76
C GLN A 88 0.77 11.13 1.52
N GLY A 89 1.52 11.94 0.77
CA GLY A 89 2.58 12.79 1.34
C GLY A 89 3.87 12.06 1.68
N THR A 90 3.97 10.76 1.39
CA THR A 90 5.20 9.99 1.52
C THR A 90 6.11 10.19 0.31
N ARG A 91 7.28 9.55 0.32
CA ARG A 91 8.23 9.53 -0.80
C ARG A 91 8.05 8.30 -1.69
N SER A 92 6.83 7.74 -1.71
CA SER A 92 6.48 6.63 -2.59
C SER A 92 6.35 7.06 -4.05
N GLY A 93 6.69 6.14 -4.95
CA GLY A 93 6.67 6.33 -6.39
C GLY A 93 5.88 5.22 -7.10
N GLU A 94 6.55 4.52 -8.03
CA GLU A 94 5.96 3.40 -8.77
C GLU A 94 5.54 2.26 -7.85
N MET A 95 4.51 1.54 -8.26
CA MET A 95 4.02 0.38 -7.54
C MET A 95 3.47 -0.71 -8.47
N ARG A 96 3.39 -1.92 -7.96
CA ARG A 96 2.69 -3.05 -8.58
C ARG A 96 1.86 -3.76 -7.53
N GLY A 97 0.70 -4.27 -7.94
CA GLY A 97 -0.11 -5.10 -7.05
C GLY A 97 -0.93 -6.11 -7.82
N THR A 98 -1.29 -7.19 -7.14
CA THR A 98 -2.16 -8.26 -7.64
C THR A 98 -3.14 -8.69 -6.55
N LEU A 99 -4.41 -8.72 -6.90
CA LEU A 99 -5.48 -9.27 -6.07
C LEU A 99 -5.83 -10.67 -6.55
N PHE A 100 -5.76 -11.63 -5.64
CA PHE A 100 -6.22 -13.00 -5.82
C PHE A 100 -7.49 -13.22 -5.02
N THR A 101 -8.50 -13.85 -5.61
CA THR A 101 -9.78 -14.09 -4.95
C THR A 101 -10.27 -15.52 -5.14
N ASN A 102 -11.10 -15.94 -4.20
CA ASN A 102 -11.97 -17.10 -4.37
C ASN A 102 -13.41 -16.67 -4.06
N ASP A 103 -14.24 -16.56 -5.09
CA ASP A 103 -15.61 -16.05 -4.98
C ASP A 103 -16.54 -16.96 -4.15
N GLN A 104 -16.21 -18.25 -4.00
CA GLN A 104 -17.03 -19.19 -3.23
C GLN A 104 -16.83 -19.01 -1.73
N THR A 105 -15.59 -18.72 -1.31
CA THR A 105 -15.25 -18.50 0.10
C THR A 105 -15.18 -17.03 0.46
N GLY A 106 -15.04 -16.15 -0.52
CA GLY A 106 -14.77 -14.73 -0.33
C GLY A 106 -13.33 -14.45 0.16
N THR A 107 -12.46 -15.46 0.17
CA THR A 107 -11.06 -15.28 0.56
C THR A 107 -10.32 -14.43 -0.46
N GLU A 108 -9.49 -13.51 0.03
CA GLU A 108 -8.72 -12.59 -0.80
C GLU A 108 -7.26 -12.55 -0.31
N VAL A 109 -6.33 -12.48 -1.24
CA VAL A 109 -4.93 -12.10 -1.02
C VAL A 109 -4.64 -10.92 -1.92
N ASP A 110 -4.23 -9.83 -1.33
CA ASP A 110 -3.90 -8.60 -2.04
C ASP A 110 -2.43 -8.27 -1.73
N GLU A 111 -1.57 -8.43 -2.71
CA GLU A 111 -0.14 -8.15 -2.59
C GLU A 111 0.24 -6.92 -3.38
N ALA A 112 1.11 -6.10 -2.80
CA ALA A 112 1.66 -4.93 -3.47
C ALA A 112 3.14 -4.72 -3.11
N VAL A 113 3.87 -4.14 -4.05
CA VAL A 113 5.22 -3.62 -3.88
C VAL A 113 5.25 -2.16 -4.30
N VAL A 114 5.76 -1.29 -3.44
CA VAL A 114 5.78 0.15 -3.63
C VAL A 114 7.21 0.66 -3.50
N ALA A 115 7.74 1.28 -4.57
CA ALA A 115 9.08 1.88 -4.54
C ALA A 115 9.08 3.20 -3.78
N PHE A 116 10.15 3.43 -3.03
CA PHE A 116 10.47 4.70 -2.38
C PHE A 116 11.75 5.27 -2.99
N ASP A 117 11.98 6.55 -2.82
CA ASP A 117 13.19 7.20 -3.32
C ASP A 117 14.47 6.75 -2.58
N THR A 118 14.35 6.22 -1.35
CA THR A 118 15.46 5.67 -0.56
C THR A 118 14.99 4.55 0.38
N ALA A 119 15.93 3.65 0.72
CA ALA A 119 15.71 2.61 1.72
C ALA A 119 15.38 3.18 3.12
N ALA A 120 15.88 4.37 3.46
CA ALA A 120 15.54 5.04 4.70
C ALA A 120 14.07 5.43 4.75
N HIS A 121 13.55 6.05 3.68
CA HIS A 121 12.14 6.45 3.61
C HIS A 121 11.19 5.24 3.59
N ALA A 122 11.56 4.12 2.95
CA ALA A 122 10.80 2.88 3.01
C ALA A 122 10.68 2.36 4.47
N ARG A 123 11.81 2.29 5.20
CA ARG A 123 11.81 1.88 6.62
C ARG A 123 11.03 2.85 7.51
N ASP A 124 11.21 4.15 7.34
CA ASP A 124 10.49 5.17 8.11
C ASP A 124 8.98 5.06 7.89
N PHE A 125 8.55 4.76 6.66
CA PHE A 125 7.15 4.54 6.34
C PHE A 125 6.59 3.31 7.07
N VAL A 126 7.28 2.15 7.02
CA VAL A 126 6.86 0.93 7.73
C VAL A 126 6.80 1.17 9.24
N ALA A 127 7.81 1.81 9.83
CA ALA A 127 7.83 2.14 11.25
C ALA A 127 6.69 3.09 11.66
N SER A 128 6.41 4.10 10.83
CA SER A 128 5.29 5.03 11.04
C SER A 128 3.93 4.32 10.98
N THR A 129 3.78 3.41 10.01
CA THR A 129 2.57 2.60 9.83
C THR A 129 2.37 1.65 11.01
N ALA A 130 3.43 0.97 11.48
CA ALA A 130 3.40 0.15 12.68
C ALA A 130 2.96 0.95 13.91
N GLY A 131 3.47 2.18 14.08
CA GLY A 131 3.03 3.09 15.13
C GLY A 131 1.55 3.49 15.01
N THR A 132 1.03 3.61 13.80
CA THR A 132 -0.40 3.86 13.56
C THR A 132 -1.23 2.65 13.94
N TRP A 133 -0.84 1.45 13.53
CA TRP A 133 -1.51 0.20 13.89
C TRP A 133 -1.54 -0.01 15.41
N GLN A 134 -0.42 0.28 16.09
CA GLN A 134 -0.36 0.20 17.55
C GLN A 134 -1.35 1.14 18.25
N ARG A 135 -1.58 2.35 17.73
CA ARG A 135 -2.59 3.27 18.27
C ARG A 135 -4.02 2.80 18.04
N CYS A 136 -4.22 1.95 17.04
CA CYS A 136 -5.52 1.37 16.71
C CYS A 136 -5.80 0.03 17.42
N SER A 137 -4.85 -0.46 18.23
CA SER A 137 -5.04 -1.70 19.01
C SER A 137 -6.26 -1.62 19.92
N ASP A 138 -7.01 -2.71 19.98
CA ASP A 138 -8.25 -2.85 20.75
C ASP A 138 -9.41 -1.93 20.28
N GLU A 139 -9.20 -1.16 19.21
CA GLU A 139 -10.26 -0.36 18.60
C GLU A 139 -11.20 -1.22 17.76
N VAL A 140 -12.44 -0.79 17.64
CA VAL A 140 -13.44 -1.38 16.75
C VAL A 140 -13.51 -0.57 15.46
N LEU A 141 -12.90 -1.08 14.40
CA LEU A 141 -13.01 -0.50 13.07
C LEU A 141 -14.39 -0.80 12.49
N THR A 142 -15.16 0.23 12.20
CA THR A 142 -16.45 0.13 11.52
C THR A 142 -16.32 0.58 10.06
N ILE A 143 -16.67 -0.31 9.14
CA ILE A 143 -16.72 -0.02 7.71
C ILE A 143 -18.17 0.12 7.28
N THR A 144 -18.53 1.28 6.76
CA THR A 144 -19.88 1.58 6.25
C THR A 144 -19.83 1.76 4.73
N SER A 145 -20.77 1.17 4.03
CA SER A 145 -20.95 1.37 2.59
C SER A 145 -22.43 1.55 2.25
N ALA A 146 -22.71 2.31 1.19
CA ALA A 146 -24.10 2.59 0.79
C ALA A 146 -24.89 1.30 0.53
N GLY A 147 -26.06 1.18 1.13
CA GLY A 147 -27.00 0.06 0.91
C GLY A 147 -26.59 -1.27 1.56
N ARG A 148 -25.57 -1.30 2.40
CA ARG A 148 -25.13 -2.50 3.14
C ARG A 148 -25.09 -2.23 4.65
N PRO A 149 -25.35 -3.22 5.50
CA PRO A 149 -25.12 -3.07 6.94
C PRO A 149 -23.65 -2.76 7.22
N PRO A 150 -23.34 -1.95 8.25
CA PRO A 150 -21.96 -1.74 8.70
C PRO A 150 -21.29 -3.07 9.06
N ARG A 151 -20.00 -3.18 8.73
CA ARG A 151 -19.13 -4.29 9.17
C ARG A 151 -18.20 -3.77 10.24
N THR A 152 -18.01 -4.56 11.29
CA THR A 152 -17.13 -4.22 12.40
C THR A 152 -16.02 -5.26 12.54
N PHE A 153 -14.83 -4.78 12.85
CA PHE A 153 -13.65 -5.59 13.11
C PHE A 153 -12.98 -5.09 14.40
N THR A 154 -12.62 -5.97 15.29
CA THR A 154 -11.74 -5.64 16.43
C THR A 154 -10.31 -5.75 15.94
N ILE A 155 -9.51 -4.74 16.19
CA ILE A 155 -8.11 -4.68 15.79
C ILE A 155 -7.27 -5.26 16.92
N ASP A 156 -6.48 -6.30 16.63
CA ASP A 156 -5.56 -6.90 17.59
C ASP A 156 -4.28 -6.04 17.74
N VAL A 157 -3.50 -6.30 18.78
CA VAL A 157 -2.21 -5.64 18.98
C VAL A 157 -1.24 -6.07 17.88
N PRO A 158 -0.68 -5.15 17.09
CA PRO A 158 0.29 -5.50 16.06
C PRO A 158 1.61 -5.97 16.70
N TYR A 159 2.33 -6.82 15.99
CA TYR A 159 3.64 -7.28 16.41
C TYR A 159 4.65 -7.26 15.25
N ALA A 160 5.92 -7.05 15.58
CA ALA A 160 7.02 -7.14 14.63
C ALA A 160 7.48 -8.61 14.54
N VAL A 161 7.65 -9.10 13.32
CA VAL A 161 8.11 -10.46 13.05
C VAL A 161 9.52 -10.43 12.49
N GLY A 162 10.51 -10.84 13.31
CA GLY A 162 11.92 -10.91 12.92
C GLY A 162 12.67 -9.58 13.00
N ALA A 163 13.99 -9.65 12.73
CA ALA A 163 14.90 -8.50 12.86
C ALA A 163 14.75 -7.47 11.73
N ASP A 164 14.13 -7.84 10.62
CA ASP A 164 14.01 -7.05 9.39
C ASP A 164 12.59 -6.47 9.21
N GLU A 165 11.88 -6.21 10.32
CA GLU A 165 10.75 -5.29 10.33
C GLU A 165 9.52 -5.72 9.54
N VAL A 166 9.15 -7.03 9.59
CA VAL A 166 7.79 -7.42 9.23
C VAL A 166 6.87 -6.98 10.38
N THR A 167 6.00 -6.01 10.10
CA THR A 167 4.94 -5.62 11.01
C THR A 167 3.67 -6.31 10.57
N ASP A 168 3.01 -7.01 11.48
CA ASP A 168 1.75 -7.70 11.24
C ASP A 168 0.67 -7.14 12.15
N CYS A 169 -0.51 -6.95 11.61
CA CYS A 169 -1.70 -6.55 12.34
C CYS A 169 -2.88 -7.41 11.92
N GLN A 170 -3.58 -7.96 12.88
CA GLN A 170 -4.79 -8.74 12.66
C GLN A 170 -6.03 -7.95 13.05
N SER A 171 -7.10 -8.14 12.32
CA SER A 171 -8.41 -7.62 12.68
C SER A 171 -9.46 -8.70 12.45
N GLN A 172 -10.35 -8.91 13.41
CA GLN A 172 -11.33 -9.99 13.36
C GLN A 172 -12.76 -9.48 13.49
N SER A 173 -13.66 -10.05 12.70
CA SER A 173 -15.09 -9.87 12.84
C SER A 173 -15.69 -10.94 13.74
N TYR A 174 -16.95 -10.72 14.15
CA TYR A 174 -17.72 -11.60 15.05
C TYR A 174 -17.81 -13.08 14.61
N LYS A 175 -17.58 -13.44 13.34
CA LYS A 175 -17.74 -14.81 12.82
C LYS A 175 -16.42 -15.52 12.50
N GLY A 176 -15.28 -15.07 13.02
CA GLY A 176 -13.97 -15.62 12.67
C GLY A 176 -13.49 -15.21 11.27
N TRP A 177 -14.24 -14.35 10.59
CA TRP A 177 -13.79 -13.68 9.38
C TRP A 177 -12.86 -12.54 9.78
N GLY A 178 -11.69 -12.51 9.22
CA GLY A 178 -10.69 -11.53 9.60
C GLY A 178 -9.87 -11.03 8.43
N THR A 179 -8.98 -10.13 8.76
CA THR A 179 -7.93 -9.62 7.89
C THR A 179 -6.61 -9.74 8.62
N VAL A 180 -5.59 -10.24 7.95
CA VAL A 180 -4.19 -10.18 8.38
C VAL A 180 -3.46 -9.26 7.42
N HIS A 181 -2.77 -8.27 7.94
CA HIS A 181 -2.07 -7.27 7.14
C HIS A 181 -0.61 -7.24 7.57
N ALA A 182 0.31 -7.53 6.68
CA ALA A 182 1.74 -7.53 6.94
C ALA A 182 2.46 -6.56 6.01
N MET A 183 3.43 -5.84 6.55
CA MET A 183 4.21 -4.85 5.81
C MET A 183 5.69 -4.98 6.14
N ARG A 184 6.55 -4.86 5.12
CA ARG A 184 8.01 -4.92 5.27
C ARG A 184 8.69 -3.95 4.34
N ALA A 185 9.76 -3.32 4.81
CA ALA A 185 10.72 -2.61 3.97
C ALA A 185 11.83 -3.57 3.53
N ASP A 186 12.02 -3.75 2.22
CA ASP A 186 13.15 -4.45 1.63
C ASP A 186 13.91 -3.49 0.71
N SER A 187 15.05 -3.01 1.20
CA SER A 187 15.78 -1.91 0.54
C SER A 187 14.89 -0.66 0.41
N ASP A 188 14.73 -0.13 -0.78
CA ASP A 188 13.89 1.03 -1.13
C ASP A 188 12.46 0.64 -1.55
N ILE A 189 12.04 -0.61 -1.30
CA ILE A 189 10.69 -1.10 -1.59
C ILE A 189 9.96 -1.41 -0.29
N VAL A 190 8.69 -1.03 -0.23
CA VAL A 190 7.74 -1.50 0.77
C VAL A 190 6.91 -2.61 0.13
N ILE A 191 6.91 -3.77 0.77
CA ILE A 191 6.03 -4.90 0.48
C ILE A 191 4.84 -4.76 1.41
N ASP A 192 3.64 -4.76 0.86
CA ASP A 192 2.39 -4.47 1.55
C ASP A 192 1.37 -5.56 1.17
N VAL A 193 1.02 -6.43 2.11
CA VAL A 193 0.21 -7.63 1.86
C VAL A 193 -0.95 -7.71 2.82
N ARG A 194 -2.14 -7.86 2.28
CA ARG A 194 -3.37 -8.09 3.03
C ARG A 194 -3.98 -9.43 2.63
N VAL A 195 -4.37 -10.21 3.63
CA VAL A 195 -5.13 -11.45 3.44
C VAL A 195 -6.45 -11.32 4.20
N THR A 196 -7.56 -11.61 3.54
CA THR A 196 -8.90 -11.59 4.14
C THR A 196 -9.55 -12.97 3.99
N GLY A 197 -10.16 -13.48 5.05
CA GLY A 197 -10.78 -14.81 5.03
C GLY A 197 -11.14 -15.34 6.41
N GLU A 198 -11.43 -16.64 6.49
CA GLU A 198 -11.64 -17.36 7.74
C GLU A 198 -10.38 -18.10 8.17
N GLY A 199 -10.16 -18.21 9.51
CA GLY A 199 -9.09 -19.03 10.08
C GLY A 199 -7.68 -18.56 9.74
N LEU A 200 -7.49 -17.27 9.56
CA LEU A 200 -6.21 -16.67 9.23
C LEU A 200 -5.24 -16.72 10.42
N GLY A 201 -3.95 -16.81 10.10
CA GLY A 201 -2.83 -16.77 11.03
C GLY A 201 -1.69 -15.94 10.47
N ASP A 202 -0.63 -16.58 9.97
CA ASP A 202 0.60 -15.94 9.46
C ASP A 202 0.66 -15.80 7.93
N GLN A 203 -0.46 -16.00 7.22
CA GLN A 203 -0.47 -16.05 5.76
C GLN A 203 0.10 -14.78 5.12
N ALA A 204 -0.27 -13.59 5.61
CA ALA A 204 0.24 -12.33 5.06
C ALA A 204 1.78 -12.24 5.22
N VAL A 205 2.32 -12.62 6.39
CA VAL A 205 3.76 -12.68 6.65
C VAL A 205 4.45 -13.66 5.70
N ARG A 206 3.84 -14.82 5.46
CA ARG A 206 4.39 -15.82 4.53
C ARG A 206 4.41 -15.33 3.09
N VAL A 207 3.38 -14.59 2.64
CA VAL A 207 3.38 -13.95 1.32
C VAL A 207 4.46 -12.87 1.24
N VAL A 208 4.59 -12.00 2.25
CA VAL A 208 5.69 -11.02 2.32
C VAL A 208 7.05 -11.69 2.17
N ASN A 209 7.31 -12.78 2.91
CA ASN A 209 8.57 -13.50 2.82
C ASN A 209 8.78 -14.14 1.44
N ALA A 210 7.73 -14.69 0.82
CA ALA A 210 7.80 -15.25 -0.52
C ALA A 210 8.16 -14.19 -1.57
N ILE A 211 7.60 -12.97 -1.47
CA ILE A 211 7.93 -11.82 -2.33
C ILE A 211 9.41 -11.43 -2.15
N VAL A 212 9.90 -11.36 -0.91
CA VAL A 212 11.32 -11.05 -0.63
C VAL A 212 12.24 -12.10 -1.25
N ASP A 213 11.92 -13.39 -1.10
CA ASP A 213 12.73 -14.46 -1.63
C ASP A 213 12.69 -14.51 -3.17
N HIS A 214 11.54 -14.21 -3.78
CA HIS A 214 11.38 -14.10 -5.22
C HIS A 214 12.19 -12.94 -5.82
N GLY A 215 12.15 -11.77 -5.20
CA GLY A 215 12.88 -10.58 -5.67
C GLY A 215 14.41 -10.65 -5.54
N ARG A 216 14.95 -11.71 -4.90
CA ARG A 216 16.41 -11.94 -4.74
C ARG A 216 17.02 -12.84 -5.81
N ILE A 217 16.22 -13.42 -6.70
CA ILE A 217 16.67 -14.29 -7.78
C ILE A 217 17.04 -13.47 -8.99
#